data_74fa47f8cadc0b95a230297915a36628
#
_entry.id   74fa47f8cadc0b95a230297915a36628
#
_cell.length_a   1.000
_cell.length_b   1.000
_cell.length_c   1.000
_cell.angle_alpha   90.00
_cell.angle_beta   90.00
_cell.angle_gamma   90.00
#
_symmetry.space_group_name_H-M   'P 1'
#
loop_
_entity.id
_entity.type
_entity.pdbx_description
1 polymer ?
#
loop_
_entity_poly.entity_id
_entity_poly.type
_entity_poly.pdbx_seq_one_letter_code
_entity_poly.pdbx_strand_id
1 'polypeptide(L)'
;MRQRLLYQFLLEADNEAGRVRNLLHIKQPHGSVGTDKVSPQSVMCAIGKIVLGILYKLIYVLLFMYIPYRILSKISVAEGFQLRQSVVYFTSILSCICGSLINSGMFDVDEDAHALLDTMQVEPSLFFKERMVYKLIIDAVGFTLAFSVIGIDFGHAFYLMVWILISRLLGEFINLYVFRYTGRIINEIPVVTIVIMGTCVFMAYAFPFLRNRVVDLTVYLYNYIWLLAGLVVAAVVLYELFNYDGYAYIAKSCIARMKEKNRKEQDEDKEYGELAMGEYSADGSFKEFGKDKSRGLEYLHKIFFSRNLDYVRNIILVRCILIIVAAVVGIVLCRMSPESTRDIVWSVLCAALPIMVFIMYWLSVTPKLCKLMFCYMDLDMFNSSVYRSRRYNFRNYMVRLRILVLCELIQAVVMCICFIAVAVSTGNIAHMQKLVPVCTGIIMLSVFYAVFNLLVYYMCQPYTVQLKAKGYTFYAAHAGMLAICYGCVYINCSAAMFDIVLALVLAVMLSGASALVYYFSNKTFNVR
;
A
#
# COMPACT_ATOMS: atom_id res chain seq x y z
N MET A 1 9.66 36.20 -0.37
CA MET A 1 9.52 34.83 0.17
C MET A 1 8.08 34.34 0.12
N ARG A 2 7.12 34.99 0.78
CA ARG A 2 5.70 34.58 0.84
C ARG A 2 5.00 34.43 -0.54
N GLN A 3 5.24 35.36 -1.48
CA GLN A 3 4.63 35.30 -2.82
C GLN A 3 5.20 34.18 -3.71
N ARG A 4 6.49 33.84 -3.56
CA ARG A 4 7.13 32.75 -4.32
C ARG A 4 6.68 31.37 -3.82
N LEU A 5 6.55 31.19 -2.51
CA LEU A 5 5.98 29.99 -1.88
C LEU A 5 4.56 29.71 -2.41
N LEU A 6 3.72 30.74 -2.37
CA LEU A 6 2.36 30.64 -2.88
C LEU A 6 2.33 30.33 -4.37
N TYR A 7 3.23 30.90 -5.14
CA TYR A 7 3.32 30.70 -6.59
C TYR A 7 3.78 29.26 -6.93
N GLN A 8 4.78 28.71 -6.22
CA GLN A 8 5.23 27.33 -6.42
C GLN A 8 4.13 26.33 -6.06
N PHE A 9 3.49 26.52 -4.92
CA PHE A 9 2.38 25.69 -4.46
C PHE A 9 1.19 25.73 -5.45
N LEU A 10 0.91 26.89 -6.02
CA LEU A 10 -0.14 27.07 -7.02
C LEU A 10 0.23 26.48 -8.38
N LEU A 11 1.51 26.48 -8.74
CA LEU A 11 2.02 25.89 -9.99
C LEU A 11 1.95 24.34 -9.93
N GLU A 12 2.33 23.74 -8.79
CA GLU A 12 2.11 22.31 -8.56
C GLU A 12 0.62 21.95 -8.61
N ALA A 13 -0.23 22.78 -7.99
CA ALA A 13 -1.67 22.58 -8.01
C ALA A 13 -2.28 22.78 -9.41
N ASP A 14 -1.74 23.66 -10.22
CA ASP A 14 -2.21 23.91 -11.61
C ASP A 14 -1.82 22.76 -12.55
N ASN A 15 -0.65 22.16 -12.36
CA ASN A 15 -0.25 20.95 -13.08
C ASN A 15 -1.17 19.76 -12.74
N GLU A 16 -1.54 19.58 -11.48
CA GLU A 16 -2.51 18.56 -11.11
C GLU A 16 -3.93 18.89 -11.57
N ALA A 17 -4.35 20.14 -11.50
CA ALA A 17 -5.63 20.57 -12.07
C ALA A 17 -5.69 20.31 -13.58
N GLY A 18 -4.57 20.48 -14.30
CA GLY A 18 -4.43 20.11 -15.70
C GLY A 18 -4.58 18.61 -15.92
N ARG A 19 -3.94 17.77 -15.07
CA ARG A 19 -4.10 16.30 -15.09
C ARG A 19 -5.54 15.88 -14.80
N VAL A 20 -6.19 16.46 -13.78
CA VAL A 20 -7.59 16.18 -13.44
C VAL A 20 -8.53 16.63 -14.57
N ARG A 21 -8.27 17.79 -15.19
CA ARG A 21 -9.05 18.31 -16.31
C ARG A 21 -8.96 17.40 -17.54
N ASN A 22 -7.76 16.93 -17.86
CA ASN A 22 -7.54 15.96 -18.95
C ASN A 22 -8.23 14.61 -18.67
N LEU A 23 -8.26 14.16 -17.41
CA LEU A 23 -8.97 12.96 -16.98
C LEU A 23 -10.50 13.09 -17.09
N LEU A 24 -11.04 14.28 -16.83
CA LEU A 24 -12.48 14.54 -16.91
C LEU A 24 -12.95 14.96 -18.30
N HIS A 25 -12.06 15.00 -19.31
CA HIS A 25 -12.38 15.46 -20.69
C HIS A 25 -13.05 16.84 -20.77
N ILE A 26 -12.75 17.73 -19.82
CA ILE A 26 -13.27 19.10 -19.81
C ILE A 26 -12.45 19.89 -20.84
N LYS A 27 -13.12 20.36 -21.93
CA LYS A 27 -12.49 21.19 -22.97
C LYS A 27 -11.83 22.41 -22.35
N GLN A 28 -10.59 22.69 -22.77
CA GLN A 28 -9.91 23.92 -22.39
C GLN A 28 -10.75 25.11 -22.86
N PRO A 29 -10.99 26.12 -22.03
CA PRO A 29 -11.47 27.40 -22.51
C PRO A 29 -10.38 27.98 -23.40
N HIS A 30 -10.69 28.19 -24.67
CA HIS A 30 -9.81 28.89 -25.61
C HIS A 30 -9.58 30.31 -25.11
N GLY A 31 -8.35 30.64 -24.79
CA GLY A 31 -7.89 32.02 -24.52
C GLY A 31 -7.42 32.23 -23.08
N SER A 32 -6.14 32.12 -22.90
CA SER A 32 -5.28 33.02 -22.11
C SER A 32 -3.96 32.37 -21.77
N VAL A 33 -3.03 32.42 -22.66
CA VAL A 33 -1.61 32.46 -22.33
C VAL A 33 -1.35 33.90 -21.89
N GLY A 34 -1.14 34.10 -20.61
CA GLY A 34 -0.70 35.38 -20.06
C GLY A 34 -1.77 36.17 -19.33
N THR A 35 -1.95 35.90 -18.07
CA THR A 35 -2.22 36.91 -17.02
C THR A 35 -2.14 36.28 -15.65
N ASP A 36 -1.59 36.99 -14.68
CA ASP A 36 -1.31 36.67 -13.28
C ASP A 36 -2.52 36.25 -12.38
N LYS A 37 -3.57 35.69 -12.96
CA LYS A 37 -4.74 35.26 -12.19
C LYS A 37 -4.71 33.75 -11.97
N VAL A 38 -4.40 33.36 -10.74
CA VAL A 38 -4.54 31.99 -10.23
C VAL A 38 -5.96 31.50 -10.53
N SER A 39 -6.08 30.38 -11.23
CA SER A 39 -7.39 29.83 -11.55
C SER A 39 -8.07 29.32 -10.27
N PRO A 40 -9.40 29.52 -10.09
CA PRO A 40 -10.11 28.97 -8.93
C PRO A 40 -9.96 27.45 -8.79
N GLN A 41 -9.72 26.76 -9.90
CA GLN A 41 -9.51 25.31 -9.95
C GLN A 41 -8.16 24.89 -9.34
N SER A 42 -7.08 25.66 -9.56
CA SER A 42 -5.77 25.38 -8.94
C SER A 42 -5.81 25.58 -7.42
N VAL A 43 -6.55 26.59 -6.94
CA VAL A 43 -6.77 26.78 -5.50
C VAL A 43 -7.54 25.60 -4.90
N MET A 44 -8.57 25.10 -5.58
CA MET A 44 -9.36 23.98 -5.12
C MET A 44 -8.54 22.67 -5.07
N CYS A 45 -7.66 22.43 -6.06
CA CYS A 45 -6.72 21.30 -6.04
C CYS A 45 -5.69 21.42 -4.92
N ALA A 46 -5.19 22.62 -4.64
CA ALA A 46 -4.27 22.88 -3.54
C ALA A 46 -4.92 22.59 -2.17
N ILE A 47 -6.15 23.07 -1.97
CA ILE A 47 -6.93 22.75 -0.76
C ILE A 47 -7.16 21.24 -0.66
N GLY A 48 -7.50 20.59 -1.76
CA GLY A 48 -7.67 19.14 -1.85
C GLY A 48 -6.43 18.36 -1.40
N LYS A 49 -5.23 18.78 -1.82
CA LYS A 49 -3.95 18.19 -1.37
C LYS A 49 -3.75 18.31 0.13
N ILE A 50 -4.03 19.47 0.71
CA ILE A 50 -3.91 19.70 2.17
C ILE A 50 -4.88 18.79 2.92
N VAL A 51 -6.15 18.76 2.49
CA VAL A 51 -7.18 17.93 3.12
C VAL A 51 -6.82 16.44 3.02
N LEU A 52 -6.35 15.97 1.86
CA LEU A 52 -5.88 14.59 1.68
C LEU A 52 -4.68 14.29 2.55
N GLY A 53 -3.73 15.22 2.68
CA GLY A 53 -2.57 15.06 3.58
C GLY A 53 -2.98 14.88 5.03
N ILE A 54 -3.93 15.69 5.52
CA ILE A 54 -4.49 15.58 6.87
C ILE A 54 -5.26 14.26 7.04
N LEU A 55 -6.10 13.90 6.08
CA LEU A 55 -6.87 12.66 6.09
C LEU A 55 -5.97 11.42 6.12
N TYR A 56 -4.86 11.45 5.38
CA TYR A 56 -3.86 10.39 5.40
C TYR A 56 -3.26 10.18 6.81
N LYS A 57 -2.97 11.28 7.55
CA LYS A 57 -2.47 11.17 8.94
C LYS A 57 -3.53 10.60 9.88
N LEU A 58 -4.78 10.97 9.69
CA LEU A 58 -5.89 10.42 10.46
C LEU A 58 -6.04 8.92 10.22
N ILE A 59 -6.03 8.49 8.96
CA ILE A 59 -6.06 7.07 8.59
C ILE A 59 -4.86 6.33 9.17
N TYR A 60 -3.66 6.90 9.09
CA TYR A 60 -2.45 6.32 9.65
C TYR A 60 -2.57 6.08 11.18
N VAL A 61 -3.00 7.08 11.93
CA VAL A 61 -3.14 6.96 13.39
C VAL A 61 -4.24 5.95 13.76
N LEU A 62 -5.36 5.94 13.02
CA LEU A 62 -6.41 4.95 13.21
C LEU A 62 -5.91 3.52 12.95
N LEU A 63 -5.23 3.28 11.81
CA LEU A 63 -4.77 1.97 11.39
C LEU A 63 -3.64 1.41 12.27
N PHE A 64 -2.63 2.23 12.51
CA PHE A 64 -1.38 1.76 13.13
C PHE A 64 -1.29 2.01 14.64
N MET A 65 -2.20 2.79 15.23
CA MET A 65 -2.17 3.05 16.67
C MET A 65 -3.47 2.63 17.36
N TYR A 66 -4.61 3.09 16.86
CA TYR A 66 -5.89 2.83 17.53
C TYR A 66 -6.36 1.38 17.38
N ILE A 67 -6.28 0.79 16.18
CA ILE A 67 -6.69 -0.60 15.97
C ILE A 67 -5.81 -1.57 16.76
N PRO A 68 -4.47 -1.53 16.70
CA PRO A 68 -3.64 -2.38 17.52
C PRO A 68 -3.90 -2.22 19.02
N TYR A 69 -4.14 -0.99 19.49
CA TYR A 69 -4.58 -0.78 20.87
C TYR A 69 -5.87 -1.52 21.17
N ARG A 70 -6.90 -1.40 20.32
CA ARG A 70 -8.21 -2.08 20.51
C ARG A 70 -8.07 -3.60 20.49
N ILE A 71 -7.20 -4.13 19.65
CA ILE A 71 -6.90 -5.56 19.59
C ILE A 71 -6.19 -5.99 20.88
N LEU A 72 -5.12 -5.32 21.26
CA LEU A 72 -4.36 -5.63 22.48
C LEU A 72 -5.20 -5.49 23.75
N SER A 73 -6.04 -4.45 23.86
CA SER A 73 -6.92 -4.25 25.02
C SER A 73 -8.01 -5.33 25.16
N LYS A 74 -8.47 -5.93 24.06
CA LYS A 74 -9.43 -7.05 24.09
C LYS A 74 -8.78 -8.39 24.43
N ILE A 75 -7.52 -8.56 24.03
CA ILE A 75 -6.76 -9.79 24.19
C ILE A 75 -6.17 -9.89 25.60
N SER A 76 -5.81 -8.77 26.20
CA SER A 76 -5.19 -8.72 27.52
C SER A 76 -6.25 -8.88 28.63
N VAL A 77 -6.07 -9.90 29.47
CA VAL A 77 -6.88 -10.13 30.67
C VAL A 77 -6.52 -9.13 31.80
N ALA A 78 -5.43 -8.40 31.67
CA ALA A 78 -4.93 -7.46 32.66
C ALA A 78 -5.35 -6.01 32.33
N GLU A 79 -5.73 -5.23 33.34
CA GLU A 79 -6.04 -3.79 33.26
C GLU A 79 -4.89 -2.88 32.75
N GLY A 80 -3.88 -3.46 32.09
CA GLY A 80 -2.60 -2.82 31.78
C GLY A 80 -2.54 -2.01 30.48
N PHE A 81 -3.59 -1.97 29.66
CA PHE A 81 -3.57 -1.26 28.39
C PHE A 81 -4.47 -0.02 28.43
N GLN A 82 -3.97 1.07 28.96
CA GLN A 82 -4.64 2.36 28.86
C GLN A 82 -4.42 2.97 27.46
N LEU A 83 -5.47 3.57 26.89
CA LEU A 83 -5.42 4.19 25.56
C LEU A 83 -4.25 5.17 25.42
N ARG A 84 -4.11 6.07 26.39
CA ARG A 84 -3.08 7.11 26.37
C ARG A 84 -1.66 6.53 26.36
N GLN A 85 -1.35 5.57 27.24
CA GLN A 85 -0.03 4.95 27.32
C GLN A 85 0.30 4.17 26.04
N SER A 86 -0.67 3.43 25.51
CA SER A 86 -0.49 2.64 24.30
C SER A 86 -0.26 3.51 23.06
N VAL A 87 -1.03 4.59 22.90
CA VAL A 87 -0.85 5.51 21.78
C VAL A 87 0.49 6.25 21.87
N VAL A 88 0.90 6.70 23.08
CA VAL A 88 2.22 7.30 23.30
C VAL A 88 3.34 6.36 22.91
N TYR A 89 3.24 5.11 23.31
CA TYR A 89 4.23 4.08 23.00
C TYR A 89 4.32 3.81 21.49
N PHE A 90 3.19 3.57 20.83
CA PHE A 90 3.15 3.34 19.37
C PHE A 90 3.65 4.54 18.59
N THR A 91 3.27 5.77 19.00
CA THR A 91 3.74 7.01 18.39
C THR A 91 5.25 7.13 18.49
N SER A 92 5.83 6.83 19.65
CA SER A 92 7.27 6.92 19.86
C SER A 92 8.06 5.98 18.94
N ILE A 93 7.61 4.76 18.77
CA ILE A 93 8.33 3.78 17.93
C ILE A 93 8.01 4.00 16.44
N LEU A 94 6.75 4.08 16.07
CA LEU A 94 6.35 4.10 14.66
C LEU A 94 6.51 5.48 14.01
N SER A 95 6.16 6.56 14.71
CA SER A 95 6.23 7.91 14.13
C SER A 95 7.55 8.60 14.43
N CYS A 96 8.04 8.51 15.69
CA CYS A 96 9.25 9.22 16.07
C CYS A 96 10.54 8.49 15.62
N ILE A 97 10.58 7.17 15.62
CA ILE A 97 11.78 6.42 15.20
C ILE A 97 11.64 5.98 13.75
N CYS A 98 10.72 5.08 13.46
CA CYS A 98 10.57 4.50 12.13
C CYS A 98 10.23 5.55 11.07
N GLY A 99 9.19 6.34 11.35
CA GLY A 99 8.71 7.34 10.41
C GLY A 99 9.69 8.47 10.13
N SER A 100 10.48 8.89 11.13
CA SER A 100 11.48 9.94 10.94
C SER A 100 12.67 9.49 10.08
N LEU A 101 13.11 8.25 10.24
CA LEU A 101 14.25 7.71 9.48
C LEU A 101 13.90 7.32 8.06
N ILE A 102 12.74 6.71 7.85
CA ILE A 102 12.36 6.14 6.54
C ILE A 102 11.64 7.16 5.66
N ASN A 103 10.78 8.00 6.24
CA ASN A 103 9.97 8.94 5.48
C ASN A 103 10.59 10.34 5.45
N SER A 104 11.67 10.49 4.69
CA SER A 104 12.29 11.78 4.46
C SER A 104 11.39 12.68 3.61
N GLY A 105 11.12 13.88 4.11
CA GLY A 105 10.35 14.90 3.41
C GLY A 105 11.16 15.67 2.38
N MET A 106 12.45 15.85 2.66
CA MET A 106 13.34 16.68 1.90
C MET A 106 13.84 15.99 0.62
N PHE A 107 14.16 14.70 0.70
CA PHE A 107 14.78 13.95 -0.41
C PHE A 107 13.79 13.29 -1.37
N ASP A 108 12.49 13.38 -1.09
CA ASP A 108 11.43 12.80 -1.92
C ASP A 108 11.15 13.75 -3.09
N VAL A 109 11.76 13.47 -4.24
CA VAL A 109 11.63 14.29 -5.46
C VAL A 109 10.66 13.61 -6.42
N ASP A 110 9.46 14.19 -6.54
CA ASP A 110 8.42 13.74 -7.46
C ASP A 110 8.64 14.28 -8.89
N GLU A 111 7.86 13.83 -9.87
CA GLU A 111 7.91 14.34 -11.24
C GLU A 111 7.69 15.86 -11.32
N ASP A 112 6.83 16.41 -10.45
CA ASP A 112 6.57 17.85 -10.37
C ASP A 112 7.79 18.61 -9.83
N ALA A 113 8.51 18.03 -8.85
CA ALA A 113 9.76 18.57 -8.34
C ALA A 113 10.88 18.56 -9.39
N HIS A 114 10.91 17.53 -10.26
CA HIS A 114 11.83 17.49 -11.40
C HIS A 114 11.57 18.65 -12.37
N ALA A 115 10.31 18.91 -12.70
CA ALA A 115 9.95 20.03 -13.58
C ALA A 115 10.38 21.39 -12.99
N LEU A 116 10.22 21.58 -11.68
CA LEU A 116 10.62 22.81 -10.99
C LEU A 116 12.15 22.99 -10.94
N LEU A 117 12.89 21.93 -10.63
CA LEU A 117 14.34 21.99 -10.46
C LEU A 117 15.13 21.95 -11.78
N ASP A 118 14.70 21.13 -12.74
CA ASP A 118 15.41 20.92 -14.03
C ASP A 118 14.90 21.88 -15.12
N THR A 119 13.59 22.04 -15.28
CA THR A 119 13.01 22.86 -16.35
C THR A 119 12.89 24.33 -15.96
N MET A 120 12.42 24.63 -14.74
CA MET A 120 12.23 26.00 -14.27
C MET A 120 13.43 26.57 -13.52
N GLN A 121 14.47 25.78 -13.26
CA GLN A 121 15.73 26.18 -12.63
C GLN A 121 15.52 26.93 -11.29
N VAL A 122 14.54 26.48 -10.51
CA VAL A 122 14.30 27.05 -9.16
C VAL A 122 15.51 26.76 -8.29
N GLU A 123 15.89 27.72 -7.44
CA GLU A 123 17.01 27.58 -6.53
C GLU A 123 16.80 26.37 -5.58
N PRO A 124 17.69 25.35 -5.62
CA PRO A 124 17.49 24.11 -4.87
C PRO A 124 17.40 24.33 -3.35
N SER A 125 18.16 25.27 -2.80
CA SER A 125 18.15 25.58 -1.37
C SER A 125 16.77 26.06 -0.91
N LEU A 126 16.14 26.90 -1.70
CA LEU A 126 14.81 27.43 -1.42
C LEU A 126 13.75 26.33 -1.53
N PHE A 127 13.80 25.54 -2.61
CA PHE A 127 12.86 24.44 -2.85
C PHE A 127 12.82 23.44 -1.69
N PHE A 128 13.98 22.94 -1.24
CA PHE A 128 14.02 21.93 -0.18
C PHE A 128 13.58 22.49 1.18
N LYS A 129 13.97 23.72 1.52
CA LYS A 129 13.55 24.38 2.75
C LYS A 129 12.04 24.60 2.81
N GLU A 130 11.45 25.06 1.71
CA GLU A 130 10.01 25.30 1.61
C GLU A 130 9.22 24.00 1.71
N ARG A 131 9.66 22.95 1.01
CA ARG A 131 9.04 21.62 1.05
C ARG A 131 9.08 21.01 2.46
N MET A 132 10.21 21.16 3.17
CA MET A 132 10.35 20.73 4.56
C MET A 132 9.34 21.44 5.47
N VAL A 133 9.27 22.77 5.40
CA VAL A 133 8.32 23.56 6.21
C VAL A 133 6.87 23.17 5.93
N TYR A 134 6.52 22.99 4.66
CA TYR A 134 5.17 22.58 4.24
C TYR A 134 4.79 21.23 4.84
N LYS A 135 5.69 20.22 4.75
CA LYS A 135 5.44 18.88 5.34
C LYS A 135 5.31 18.94 6.86
N LEU A 136 6.13 19.74 7.53
CA LEU A 136 6.04 19.94 8.98
C LEU A 136 4.69 20.56 9.40
N ILE A 137 4.17 21.53 8.64
CA ILE A 137 2.87 22.14 8.92
C ILE A 137 1.73 21.11 8.76
N ILE A 138 1.76 20.32 7.67
CA ILE A 138 0.75 19.25 7.46
C ILE A 138 0.83 18.21 8.57
N ASP A 139 2.04 17.80 8.97
CA ASP A 139 2.23 16.85 10.07
C ASP A 139 1.71 17.42 11.39
N ALA A 140 1.99 18.70 11.69
CA ALA A 140 1.51 19.37 12.90
C ALA A 140 -0.03 19.36 12.98
N VAL A 141 -0.70 19.83 11.94
CA VAL A 141 -2.16 19.90 11.90
C VAL A 141 -2.77 18.50 11.86
N GLY A 142 -2.24 17.63 10.99
CA GLY A 142 -2.79 16.30 10.77
C GLY A 142 -2.69 15.39 12.00
N PHE A 143 -1.54 15.34 12.67
CA PHE A 143 -1.39 14.51 13.87
C PHE A 143 -2.16 15.06 15.07
N THR A 144 -2.20 16.39 15.26
CA THR A 144 -3.00 16.99 16.34
C THR A 144 -4.47 16.64 16.20
N LEU A 145 -5.04 16.80 14.99
CA LEU A 145 -6.42 16.43 14.72
C LEU A 145 -6.65 14.91 14.87
N ALA A 146 -5.72 14.09 14.37
CA ALA A 146 -5.85 12.64 14.45
C ALA A 146 -5.87 12.13 15.90
N PHE A 147 -4.99 12.64 16.76
CA PHE A 147 -4.97 12.26 18.18
C PHE A 147 -6.20 12.75 18.92
N SER A 148 -6.70 13.96 18.62
CA SER A 148 -7.94 14.46 19.22
C SER A 148 -9.16 13.62 18.84
N VAL A 149 -9.24 13.15 17.59
CA VAL A 149 -10.33 12.27 17.12
C VAL A 149 -10.34 10.91 17.84
N ILE A 150 -9.17 10.40 18.24
CA ILE A 150 -9.08 9.12 18.99
C ILE A 150 -9.48 9.29 20.47
N GLY A 151 -9.64 10.53 20.95
CA GLY A 151 -10.04 10.80 22.32
C GLY A 151 -8.85 11.10 23.25
N ILE A 152 -7.71 11.54 22.71
CA ILE A 152 -6.62 12.10 23.50
C ILE A 152 -6.89 13.60 23.71
N ASP A 153 -6.74 14.09 24.94
CA ASP A 153 -6.91 15.49 25.28
C ASP A 153 -6.01 16.36 24.39
N PHE A 154 -6.53 17.51 23.97
CA PHE A 154 -5.83 18.42 23.07
C PHE A 154 -4.43 18.82 23.57
N GLY A 155 -4.26 19.05 24.90
CA GLY A 155 -2.95 19.34 25.48
C GLY A 155 -1.95 18.20 25.28
N HIS A 156 -2.35 16.97 25.56
CA HIS A 156 -1.51 15.79 25.36
C HIS A 156 -1.24 15.49 23.87
N ALA A 157 -2.24 15.71 23.00
CA ALA A 157 -2.08 15.61 21.56
C ALA A 157 -1.03 16.60 21.03
N PHE A 158 -1.02 17.83 21.57
CA PHE A 158 -0.03 18.85 21.24
C PHE A 158 1.40 18.44 21.64
N TYR A 159 1.60 17.89 22.84
CA TYR A 159 2.91 17.36 23.25
C TYR A 159 3.42 16.27 22.30
N LEU A 160 2.57 15.31 21.94
CA LEU A 160 2.92 14.24 21.00
C LEU A 160 3.27 14.79 19.61
N MET A 161 2.49 15.75 19.13
CA MET A 161 2.76 16.43 17.88
C MET A 161 4.14 17.10 17.88
N VAL A 162 4.50 17.83 18.92
CA VAL A 162 5.82 18.48 19.02
C VAL A 162 6.94 17.45 18.98
N TRP A 163 6.80 16.32 19.68
CA TRP A 163 7.79 15.23 19.63
C TRP A 163 7.92 14.62 18.22
N ILE A 164 6.82 14.45 17.49
CA ILE A 164 6.87 14.00 16.09
C ILE A 164 7.63 15.00 15.22
N LEU A 165 7.39 16.31 15.39
CA LEU A 165 8.11 17.34 14.62
C LEU A 165 9.61 17.35 14.93
N ILE A 166 9.98 17.28 16.22
CA ILE A 166 11.39 17.17 16.64
C ILE A 166 12.04 15.95 15.98
N SER A 167 11.38 14.79 16.06
CA SER A 167 11.89 13.55 15.48
C SER A 167 12.00 13.62 13.95
N ARG A 168 11.05 14.28 13.28
CA ARG A 168 11.11 14.51 11.82
C ARG A 168 12.34 15.34 11.43
N LEU A 169 12.60 16.41 12.14
CA LEU A 169 13.79 17.25 11.90
C LEU A 169 15.08 16.46 12.11
N LEU A 170 15.16 15.66 13.17
CA LEU A 170 16.29 14.77 13.43
C LEU A 170 16.46 13.74 12.30
N GLY A 171 15.36 13.16 11.82
CA GLY A 171 15.39 12.21 10.71
C GLY A 171 15.89 12.82 9.40
N GLU A 172 15.47 14.05 9.07
CA GLU A 172 15.99 14.78 7.91
C GLU A 172 17.49 15.05 8.03
N PHE A 173 17.95 15.46 9.22
CA PHE A 173 19.37 15.66 9.49
C PHE A 173 20.18 14.38 9.37
N ILE A 174 19.70 13.26 9.92
CA ILE A 174 20.35 11.96 9.81
C ILE A 174 20.42 11.52 8.32
N ASN A 175 19.32 11.67 7.57
CA ASN A 175 19.29 11.35 6.15
C ASN A 175 20.28 12.23 5.35
N LEU A 176 20.39 13.52 5.68
CA LEU A 176 21.38 14.42 5.08
C LEU A 176 22.82 13.95 5.35
N TYR A 177 23.08 13.55 6.60
CA TYR A 177 24.39 13.07 7.02
C TYR A 177 24.75 11.74 6.33
N VAL A 178 23.83 10.79 6.31
CA VAL A 178 23.99 9.50 5.60
C VAL A 178 24.22 9.73 4.11
N PHE A 179 23.44 10.64 3.50
CA PHE A 179 23.61 11.00 2.10
C PHE A 179 25.00 11.58 1.79
N ARG A 180 25.54 12.41 2.67
CA ARG A 180 26.88 13.00 2.52
C ARG A 180 27.99 11.93 2.47
N TYR A 181 27.85 10.82 3.20
CA TYR A 181 28.85 9.76 3.27
C TYR A 181 28.63 8.66 2.24
N THR A 182 27.40 8.28 1.99
CA THR A 182 27.05 7.10 1.16
C THR A 182 26.54 7.48 -0.23
N GLY A 183 26.19 8.74 -0.44
CA GLY A 183 25.50 9.19 -1.66
C GLY A 183 24.07 8.65 -1.79
N ARG A 184 23.54 7.94 -0.77
CA ARG A 184 22.20 7.35 -0.75
C ARG A 184 21.46 7.74 0.53
N ILE A 185 20.15 7.86 0.45
CA ILE A 185 19.30 8.03 1.63
C ILE A 185 18.96 6.67 2.26
N ILE A 186 18.59 6.66 3.54
CA ILE A 186 18.28 5.42 4.28
C ILE A 186 17.20 4.60 3.55
N ASN A 187 16.18 5.25 3.02
CA ASN A 187 15.09 4.57 2.30
C ASN A 187 15.53 3.87 0.99
N GLU A 188 16.65 4.27 0.41
CA GLU A 188 17.20 3.66 -0.81
C GLU A 188 18.08 2.44 -0.53
N ILE A 189 18.39 2.17 0.74
CA ILE A 189 19.17 1.00 1.16
C ILE A 189 18.19 -0.07 1.66
N PRO A 190 17.77 -1.03 0.80
CA PRO A 190 16.63 -1.90 1.11
C PRO A 190 16.87 -2.75 2.37
N VAL A 191 18.11 -3.20 2.60
CA VAL A 191 18.44 -4.00 3.79
C VAL A 191 18.26 -3.19 5.06
N VAL A 192 18.77 -1.94 5.10
CA VAL A 192 18.67 -1.07 6.27
C VAL A 192 17.20 -0.70 6.53
N THR A 193 16.45 -0.38 5.49
CA THR A 193 15.03 -0.05 5.57
C THR A 193 14.22 -1.22 6.12
N ILE A 194 14.43 -2.44 5.61
CA ILE A 194 13.74 -3.65 6.09
C ILE A 194 14.08 -3.94 7.55
N VAL A 195 15.36 -3.81 7.95
CA VAL A 195 15.80 -4.02 9.34
C VAL A 195 15.16 -2.99 10.26
N ILE A 196 15.17 -1.69 9.92
CA ILE A 196 14.55 -0.64 10.73
C ILE A 196 13.05 -0.89 10.85
N MET A 197 12.35 -1.12 9.74
CA MET A 197 10.91 -1.40 9.75
C MET A 197 10.57 -2.65 10.57
N GLY A 198 11.28 -3.74 10.33
CA GLY A 198 11.06 -5.01 11.04
C GLY A 198 11.27 -4.87 12.55
N THR A 199 12.35 -4.22 12.96
CA THR A 199 12.64 -3.97 14.37
C THR A 199 11.60 -3.05 15.02
N CYS A 200 11.21 -1.97 14.34
CA CYS A 200 10.19 -1.04 14.88
C CYS A 200 8.81 -1.70 14.97
N VAL A 201 8.40 -2.48 13.98
CA VAL A 201 7.13 -3.21 13.99
C VAL A 201 7.13 -4.29 15.10
N PHE A 202 8.23 -5.02 15.24
CA PHE A 202 8.40 -6.00 16.33
C PHE A 202 8.30 -5.32 17.70
N MET A 203 9.05 -4.24 17.91
CA MET A 203 9.03 -3.50 19.18
C MET A 203 7.68 -2.85 19.45
N ALA A 204 7.00 -2.33 18.43
CA ALA A 204 5.70 -1.70 18.61
C ALA A 204 4.60 -2.69 18.99
N TYR A 205 4.55 -3.88 18.40
CA TYR A 205 3.42 -4.78 18.54
C TYR A 205 3.74 -6.11 19.24
N ALA A 206 4.82 -6.78 18.83
CA ALA A 206 5.16 -8.09 19.39
C ALA A 206 5.68 -7.99 20.83
N PHE A 207 6.48 -6.98 21.14
CA PHE A 207 7.06 -6.82 22.47
C PHE A 207 6.01 -6.54 23.56
N PRO A 208 5.03 -5.61 23.39
CA PRO A 208 3.94 -5.42 24.35
C PRO A 208 3.06 -6.69 24.48
N PHE A 209 2.84 -7.39 23.38
CA PHE A 209 2.09 -8.64 23.37
C PHE A 209 2.79 -9.73 24.21
N LEU A 210 4.10 -9.92 24.02
CA LEU A 210 4.89 -10.90 24.77
C LEU A 210 4.98 -10.58 26.27
N ARG A 211 5.09 -9.30 26.63
CA ARG A 211 5.16 -8.85 28.01
C ARG A 211 3.80 -8.67 28.69
N ASN A 212 2.73 -8.72 27.92
CA ASN A 212 1.37 -8.39 28.36
C ASN A 212 1.27 -7.01 29.08
N ARG A 213 2.17 -6.09 28.72
CA ARG A 213 2.30 -4.74 29.29
C ARG A 213 2.94 -3.80 28.28
N VAL A 214 2.43 -2.57 28.20
CA VAL A 214 3.08 -1.46 27.46
C VAL A 214 4.08 -0.76 28.38
N VAL A 215 5.23 -0.39 27.84
CA VAL A 215 6.19 0.46 28.56
C VAL A 215 5.62 1.87 28.68
N ASP A 216 5.54 2.37 29.88
CA ASP A 216 5.00 3.72 30.10
C ASP A 216 6.05 4.80 29.76
N LEU A 217 5.92 5.37 28.58
CA LEU A 217 6.75 6.49 28.13
C LEU A 217 6.10 7.86 28.41
N THR A 218 4.90 7.88 29.01
CA THR A 218 4.18 9.13 29.28
C THR A 218 4.94 10.05 30.22
N VAL A 219 5.63 9.47 31.20
CA VAL A 219 6.46 10.21 32.19
C VAL A 219 7.55 11.03 31.50
N TYR A 220 8.14 10.52 30.43
CA TYR A 220 9.22 11.22 29.72
C TYR A 220 8.66 12.18 28.66
N LEU A 221 7.70 11.77 27.85
CA LEU A 221 7.22 12.60 26.74
C LEU A 221 6.36 13.78 27.19
N TYR A 222 5.65 13.67 28.32
CA TYR A 222 4.85 14.78 28.85
C TYR A 222 5.60 15.64 29.88
N ASN A 223 6.87 15.36 30.11
CA ASN A 223 7.70 16.18 30.98
C ASN A 223 8.26 17.40 30.21
N TYR A 224 8.01 18.59 30.74
CA TYR A 224 8.44 19.86 30.12
C TYR A 224 9.96 19.99 29.99
N ILE A 225 10.75 19.37 30.89
CA ILE A 225 12.22 19.42 30.87
C ILE A 225 12.74 18.67 29.61
N TRP A 226 12.22 17.47 29.35
CA TRP A 226 12.60 16.69 28.17
C TRP A 226 12.12 17.35 26.88
N LEU A 227 10.92 17.95 26.89
CA LEU A 227 10.41 18.70 25.75
C LEU A 227 11.32 19.91 25.44
N LEU A 228 11.74 20.65 26.45
CA LEU A 228 12.62 21.82 26.28
C LEU A 228 13.99 21.41 25.74
N ALA A 229 14.57 20.31 26.28
CA ALA A 229 15.78 19.71 25.71
C ALA A 229 15.62 19.32 24.26
N GLY A 230 14.52 18.66 23.90
CA GLY A 230 14.19 18.31 22.52
C GLY A 230 14.06 19.51 21.60
N LEU A 231 13.44 20.59 22.06
CA LEU A 231 13.32 21.85 21.30
C LEU A 231 14.67 22.50 21.05
N VAL A 232 15.59 22.49 22.05
CA VAL A 232 16.96 22.99 21.86
C VAL A 232 17.68 22.18 20.78
N VAL A 233 17.58 20.83 20.82
CA VAL A 233 18.17 19.99 19.79
C VAL A 233 17.56 20.28 18.42
N ALA A 234 16.24 20.42 18.33
CA ALA A 234 15.54 20.77 17.08
C ALA A 234 15.99 22.13 16.52
N ALA A 235 16.22 23.12 17.39
CA ALA A 235 16.71 24.45 16.99
C ALA A 235 18.13 24.37 16.38
N VAL A 236 19.02 23.58 16.99
CA VAL A 236 20.38 23.36 16.46
C VAL A 236 20.30 22.65 15.09
N VAL A 237 19.49 21.61 14.98
CA VAL A 237 19.29 20.87 13.72
C VAL A 237 18.69 21.77 12.63
N LEU A 238 17.72 22.59 12.97
CA LEU A 238 17.16 23.57 12.03
C LEU A 238 18.22 24.56 11.55
N TYR A 239 19.05 25.09 12.47
CA TYR A 239 20.13 25.98 12.10
C TYR A 239 21.09 25.34 11.09
N GLU A 240 21.53 24.10 11.34
CA GLU A 240 22.40 23.34 10.43
C GLU A 240 21.73 23.08 9.07
N LEU A 241 20.46 22.66 9.06
CA LEU A 241 19.70 22.43 7.82
C LEU A 241 19.51 23.72 7.02
N PHE A 242 19.27 24.86 7.66
CA PHE A 242 19.09 26.13 6.95
C PHE A 242 20.39 26.72 6.40
N ASN A 243 21.53 26.45 7.04
CA ASN A 243 22.85 26.95 6.62
C ASN A 243 23.61 25.97 5.71
N TYR A 244 23.00 24.86 5.34
CA TYR A 244 23.67 23.88 4.48
C TYR A 244 23.73 24.37 3.02
N ASP A 245 24.94 24.40 2.45
CA ASP A 245 25.18 24.94 1.10
C ASP A 245 25.12 23.86 -0.02
N GLY A 246 25.05 22.59 0.35
CA GLY A 246 25.13 21.46 -0.60
C GLY A 246 23.83 21.08 -1.30
N TYR A 247 22.76 21.88 -1.20
CA TYR A 247 21.45 21.56 -1.79
C TYR A 247 21.45 21.36 -3.31
N ALA A 248 22.33 22.08 -4.02
CA ALA A 248 22.50 21.92 -5.47
C ALA A 248 23.00 20.52 -5.85
N TYR A 249 23.91 19.96 -5.05
CA TYR A 249 24.41 18.59 -5.24
C TYR A 249 23.30 17.55 -4.97
N ILE A 250 22.54 17.76 -3.90
CA ILE A 250 21.37 16.92 -3.56
C ILE A 250 20.37 16.92 -4.71
N ALA A 251 20.00 18.09 -5.24
CA ALA A 251 19.06 18.22 -6.34
C ALA A 251 19.51 17.43 -7.57
N LYS A 252 20.77 17.61 -8.00
CA LYS A 252 21.33 16.89 -9.15
C LYS A 252 21.28 15.37 -8.95
N SER A 253 21.66 14.88 -7.77
CA SER A 253 21.67 13.44 -7.50
C SER A 253 20.27 12.86 -7.34
N CYS A 254 19.30 13.58 -6.77
CA CYS A 254 17.90 13.15 -6.72
C CYS A 254 17.27 13.10 -8.11
N ILE A 255 17.52 14.10 -8.97
CA ILE A 255 17.06 14.12 -10.36
C ILE A 255 17.67 12.96 -11.15
N ALA A 256 18.99 12.73 -11.02
CA ALA A 256 19.66 11.62 -11.70
C ALA A 256 19.07 10.26 -11.30
N ARG A 257 18.80 10.05 -10.01
CA ARG A 257 18.18 8.83 -9.49
C ARG A 257 16.74 8.65 -9.94
N MET A 258 15.99 9.72 -9.98
CA MET A 258 14.63 9.67 -10.50
C MET A 258 14.62 9.31 -11.99
N LYS A 259 15.53 9.91 -12.80
CA LYS A 259 15.70 9.54 -14.21
C LYS A 259 16.10 8.06 -14.36
N GLU A 260 17.00 7.57 -13.50
CA GLU A 260 17.41 6.15 -13.50
C GLU A 260 16.28 5.22 -13.07
N LYS A 261 15.50 5.59 -12.05
CA LYS A 261 14.32 4.83 -11.61
C LYS A 261 13.27 4.76 -12.73
N ASN A 262 12.94 5.91 -13.34
CA ASN A 262 12.02 5.96 -14.46
C ASN A 262 12.53 5.15 -15.67
N ARG A 263 13.87 5.15 -15.91
CA ARG A 263 14.47 4.31 -16.93
C ARG A 263 14.36 2.83 -16.59
N LYS A 264 14.66 2.43 -15.36
CA LYS A 264 14.49 1.03 -14.91
C LYS A 264 13.03 0.57 -14.99
N GLU A 265 12.08 1.40 -14.59
CA GLU A 265 10.66 1.11 -14.77
C GLU A 265 10.27 1.00 -16.25
N GLN A 266 10.86 1.83 -17.12
CA GLN A 266 10.67 1.74 -18.57
C GLN A 266 11.40 0.53 -19.16
N ASP A 267 12.59 0.19 -18.66
CA ASP A 267 13.34 -0.97 -19.10
C ASP A 267 12.70 -2.27 -18.59
N GLU A 268 12.17 -2.29 -17.35
CA GLU A 268 11.30 -3.38 -16.88
C GLU A 268 10.03 -3.51 -17.73
N ASP A 269 9.38 -2.40 -18.07
CA ASP A 269 8.22 -2.40 -18.95
C ASP A 269 8.59 -2.80 -20.39
N LYS A 270 9.82 -2.48 -20.86
CA LYS A 270 10.37 -2.95 -22.14
C LYS A 270 10.84 -4.39 -22.06
N GLU A 271 11.48 -4.81 -20.98
CA GLU A 271 11.87 -6.20 -20.75
C GLU A 271 10.63 -7.09 -20.67
N TYR A 272 9.53 -6.61 -20.07
CA TYR A 272 8.22 -7.23 -20.21
C TYR A 272 7.74 -7.26 -21.67
N GLY A 273 8.01 -6.23 -22.46
CA GLY A 273 7.71 -6.14 -23.90
C GLY A 273 8.67 -6.96 -24.78
N GLU A 274 9.98 -6.96 -24.46
CA GLU A 274 11.01 -7.67 -25.23
C GLU A 274 11.08 -9.16 -24.92
N LEU A 275 10.80 -9.58 -23.67
CA LEU A 275 10.53 -10.97 -23.35
C LEU A 275 9.31 -11.48 -24.15
N ALA A 276 8.34 -10.60 -24.46
CA ALA A 276 7.23 -10.92 -25.34
C ALA A 276 7.66 -11.05 -26.81
N MET A 277 8.60 -10.24 -27.29
CA MET A 277 9.04 -10.25 -28.70
C MET A 277 10.29 -11.11 -28.94
N GLY A 278 11.22 -11.18 -27.98
CA GLY A 278 12.53 -11.81 -28.15
C GLY A 278 12.48 -13.34 -28.25
N GLU A 279 11.52 -13.99 -27.61
CA GLU A 279 11.33 -15.44 -27.75
C GLU A 279 10.57 -15.86 -29.03
N TYR A 280 10.06 -14.91 -29.79
CA TYR A 280 9.46 -15.19 -31.10
C TYR A 280 10.50 -15.57 -32.18
N SER A 281 11.78 -15.32 -31.95
CA SER A 281 12.80 -15.43 -33.00
C SER A 281 13.86 -16.49 -32.79
N ALA A 282 13.94 -17.22 -31.65
CA ALA A 282 15.15 -17.99 -31.40
C ALA A 282 15.03 -19.51 -31.46
N ASP A 283 13.91 -20.15 -31.18
CA ASP A 283 13.88 -21.63 -31.34
C ASP A 283 12.47 -22.15 -31.63
N GLY A 284 12.30 -22.67 -32.84
CA GLY A 284 11.08 -23.36 -33.31
C GLY A 284 10.81 -24.73 -32.65
N SER A 285 11.32 -24.95 -31.42
CA SER A 285 10.91 -26.11 -30.64
C SER A 285 9.61 -25.77 -29.88
N PHE A 286 8.49 -25.71 -30.64
CA PHE A 286 7.19 -26.00 -30.05
C PHE A 286 7.33 -27.37 -29.39
N LYS A 287 7.41 -27.42 -28.06
CA LYS A 287 7.05 -28.63 -27.34
C LYS A 287 5.62 -28.94 -27.79
N GLU A 288 5.48 -29.91 -28.72
CA GLU A 288 4.22 -30.36 -29.21
C GLU A 288 3.33 -30.70 -28.00
N PHE A 289 2.36 -29.85 -27.74
CA PHE A 289 1.22 -30.19 -26.89
C PHE A 289 0.32 -31.17 -27.66
N GLY A 290 0.92 -32.19 -28.24
CA GLY A 290 0.40 -33.07 -29.26
C GLY A 290 -0.65 -34.07 -28.81
N LYS A 291 -1.32 -33.92 -27.67
CA LYS A 291 -2.47 -34.76 -27.26
C LYS A 291 -3.55 -34.01 -26.49
N ASP A 292 -3.51 -32.68 -26.46
CA ASP A 292 -4.48 -31.93 -25.69
C ASP A 292 -5.77 -31.72 -26.49
N LYS A 293 -6.88 -32.19 -25.93
CA LYS A 293 -8.22 -32.04 -26.52
C LYS A 293 -8.80 -30.64 -26.41
N SER A 294 -8.05 -29.68 -25.78
CA SER A 294 -8.47 -28.28 -25.63
C SER A 294 -8.42 -27.58 -27.00
N ARG A 295 -9.49 -26.87 -27.37
CA ARG A 295 -9.58 -26.12 -28.64
C ARG A 295 -9.95 -24.67 -28.39
N GLY A 296 -9.46 -23.78 -29.26
CA GLY A 296 -9.82 -22.37 -29.25
C GLY A 296 -9.22 -21.58 -28.08
N LEU A 297 -10.05 -20.84 -27.36
CA LEU A 297 -9.63 -19.95 -26.26
C LEU A 297 -8.90 -20.66 -25.12
N GLU A 298 -9.36 -21.85 -24.73
CA GLU A 298 -8.73 -22.61 -23.64
C GLU A 298 -7.30 -23.02 -24.01
N TYR A 299 -7.10 -23.43 -25.26
CA TYR A 299 -5.78 -23.77 -25.78
C TYR A 299 -4.85 -22.56 -25.80
N LEU A 300 -5.33 -21.39 -26.22
CA LEU A 300 -4.56 -20.15 -26.26
C LEU A 300 -4.12 -19.71 -24.86
N HIS A 301 -5.02 -19.75 -23.88
CA HIS A 301 -4.66 -19.44 -22.49
C HIS A 301 -3.68 -20.45 -21.88
N LYS A 302 -3.83 -21.74 -22.23
CA LYS A 302 -2.94 -22.78 -21.75
C LYS A 302 -1.52 -22.60 -22.27
N ILE A 303 -1.35 -22.27 -23.56
CA ILE A 303 -0.05 -21.92 -24.14
C ILE A 303 0.52 -20.69 -23.43
N PHE A 304 -0.28 -19.63 -23.28
CA PHE A 304 0.16 -18.41 -22.62
C PHE A 304 0.70 -18.68 -21.22
N PHE A 305 -0.05 -19.37 -20.37
CA PHE A 305 0.38 -19.67 -19.00
C PHE A 305 1.54 -20.66 -18.94
N SER A 306 1.65 -21.60 -19.87
CA SER A 306 2.79 -22.51 -19.92
C SER A 306 4.09 -21.80 -20.31
N ARG A 307 4.03 -20.80 -21.18
CA ARG A 307 5.17 -19.97 -21.56
C ARG A 307 5.63 -19.06 -20.43
N ASN A 308 4.69 -18.53 -19.68
CA ASN A 308 4.96 -17.63 -18.54
C ASN A 308 4.96 -18.34 -17.18
N LEU A 309 5.13 -19.68 -17.17
CA LEU A 309 4.99 -20.49 -15.97
C LEU A 309 5.99 -20.08 -14.88
N ASP A 310 7.24 -19.80 -15.24
CA ASP A 310 8.27 -19.42 -14.30
C ASP A 310 7.97 -18.09 -13.61
N TYR A 311 7.47 -17.12 -14.34
CA TYR A 311 7.04 -15.84 -13.77
C TYR A 311 5.84 -16.01 -12.82
N VAL A 312 4.81 -16.75 -13.25
CA VAL A 312 3.63 -17.03 -12.41
C VAL A 312 4.02 -17.78 -11.16
N ARG A 313 4.88 -18.81 -11.29
CA ARG A 313 5.41 -19.59 -10.18
C ARG A 313 6.17 -18.72 -9.19
N ASN A 314 7.07 -17.86 -9.66
CA ASN A 314 7.87 -17.00 -8.80
C ASN A 314 7.00 -16.02 -8.01
N ILE A 315 5.98 -15.42 -8.62
CA ILE A 315 5.03 -14.54 -7.91
C ILE A 315 4.30 -15.29 -6.80
N ILE A 316 3.84 -16.50 -7.06
CA ILE A 316 3.14 -17.33 -6.06
C ILE A 316 4.10 -17.77 -4.97
N LEU A 317 5.31 -18.24 -5.33
CA LEU A 317 6.32 -18.71 -4.37
C LEU A 317 6.75 -17.63 -3.39
N VAL A 318 7.02 -16.41 -3.86
CA VAL A 318 7.41 -15.30 -2.97
C VAL A 318 6.33 -15.06 -1.90
N ARG A 319 5.07 -15.13 -2.26
CA ARG A 319 3.96 -14.92 -1.32
C ARG A 319 3.79 -16.11 -0.37
N CYS A 320 3.90 -17.33 -0.87
CA CYS A 320 3.90 -18.52 -0.04
C CYS A 320 5.05 -18.49 0.98
N ILE A 321 6.24 -18.06 0.58
CA ILE A 321 7.39 -17.90 1.48
C ILE A 321 7.09 -16.86 2.57
N LEU A 322 6.50 -15.72 2.22
CA LEU A 322 6.10 -14.69 3.20
C LEU A 322 5.09 -15.26 4.23
N ILE A 323 4.10 -16.03 3.77
CA ILE A 323 3.12 -16.67 4.64
C ILE A 323 3.81 -17.68 5.58
N ILE A 324 4.71 -18.51 5.05
CA ILE A 324 5.44 -19.51 5.83
C ILE A 324 6.35 -18.85 6.86
N VAL A 325 7.09 -17.81 6.49
CA VAL A 325 7.95 -17.05 7.42
C VAL A 325 7.12 -16.45 8.55
N ALA A 326 5.98 -15.82 8.23
CA ALA A 326 5.07 -15.29 9.26
C ALA A 326 4.56 -16.39 10.21
N ALA A 327 4.22 -17.56 9.68
CA ALA A 327 3.78 -18.68 10.48
C ALA A 327 4.89 -19.25 11.38
N VAL A 328 6.12 -19.38 10.86
CA VAL A 328 7.29 -19.81 11.64
C VAL A 328 7.55 -18.85 12.80
N VAL A 329 7.53 -17.54 12.54
CA VAL A 329 7.65 -16.53 13.60
C VAL A 329 6.53 -16.69 14.62
N GLY A 330 5.28 -16.88 14.19
CA GLY A 330 4.15 -17.16 15.08
C GLY A 330 4.35 -18.39 15.95
N ILE A 331 4.82 -19.50 15.38
CA ILE A 331 5.11 -20.75 16.12
C ILE A 331 6.22 -20.54 17.16
N VAL A 332 7.30 -19.86 16.79
CA VAL A 332 8.42 -19.57 17.71
C VAL A 332 7.92 -18.71 18.87
N LEU A 333 7.17 -17.64 18.56
CA LEU A 333 6.59 -16.78 19.58
C LEU A 333 5.63 -17.54 20.52
N CYS A 334 4.79 -18.42 19.99
CA CYS A 334 3.91 -19.27 20.80
C CYS A 334 4.68 -20.19 21.73
N ARG A 335 5.77 -20.80 21.24
CA ARG A 335 6.56 -21.73 22.06
C ARG A 335 7.36 -21.03 23.16
N MET A 336 7.83 -19.81 22.91
CA MET A 336 8.56 -19.00 23.90
C MET A 336 7.63 -18.34 24.92
N SER A 337 6.34 -18.29 24.67
CA SER A 337 5.36 -17.60 25.50
C SER A 337 4.76 -18.48 26.59
N PRO A 338 4.35 -17.89 27.75
CA PRO A 338 3.63 -18.60 28.80
C PRO A 338 2.27 -19.13 28.32
N GLU A 339 1.69 -20.08 29.05
CA GLU A 339 0.42 -20.76 28.68
C GLU A 339 -0.73 -19.73 28.48
N SER A 340 -0.84 -18.75 29.35
CA SER A 340 -1.85 -17.69 29.23
C SER A 340 -1.80 -16.96 27.88
N THR A 341 -0.59 -16.78 27.32
CA THR A 341 -0.42 -16.15 26.00
C THR A 341 -0.81 -17.08 24.86
N ARG A 342 -0.62 -18.41 25.03
CA ARG A 342 -1.04 -19.42 24.02
C ARG A 342 -2.55 -19.44 23.86
N ASP A 343 -3.31 -19.36 24.97
CA ASP A 343 -4.77 -19.27 24.92
C ASP A 343 -5.27 -17.99 24.23
N ILE A 344 -4.55 -16.89 24.43
CA ILE A 344 -4.82 -15.64 23.71
C ILE A 344 -4.58 -15.81 22.20
N VAL A 345 -3.44 -16.40 21.80
CA VAL A 345 -3.16 -16.67 20.37
C VAL A 345 -4.25 -17.56 19.77
N TRP A 346 -4.69 -18.58 20.51
CA TRP A 346 -5.79 -19.44 20.08
C TRP A 346 -7.08 -18.65 19.84
N SER A 347 -7.47 -17.78 20.78
CA SER A 347 -8.67 -16.94 20.64
C SER A 347 -8.58 -15.98 19.45
N VAL A 348 -7.39 -15.40 19.20
CA VAL A 348 -7.11 -14.55 18.05
C VAL A 348 -7.21 -15.31 16.74
N LEU A 349 -6.68 -16.53 16.66
CA LEU A 349 -6.78 -17.37 15.47
C LEU A 349 -8.25 -17.71 15.15
N CYS A 350 -9.05 -18.03 16.15
CA CYS A 350 -10.48 -18.31 15.96
C CYS A 350 -11.27 -17.07 15.52
N ALA A 351 -10.83 -15.87 15.91
CA ALA A 351 -11.47 -14.59 15.54
C ALA A 351 -10.79 -13.89 14.37
N ALA A 352 -9.83 -14.53 13.68
CA ALA A 352 -8.99 -13.89 12.68
C ALA A 352 -9.71 -13.58 11.35
N LEU A 353 -10.86 -14.19 11.07
CA LEU A 353 -11.49 -14.11 9.76
C LEU A 353 -11.76 -12.67 9.25
N PRO A 354 -12.27 -11.73 10.07
CA PRO A 354 -12.44 -10.35 9.63
C PRO A 354 -11.13 -9.66 9.23
N ILE A 355 -10.03 -9.97 9.90
CA ILE A 355 -8.69 -9.44 9.56
C ILE A 355 -8.15 -10.11 8.29
N MET A 356 -8.50 -11.38 8.05
CA MET A 356 -8.09 -12.10 6.83
C MET A 356 -8.64 -11.46 5.56
N VAL A 357 -9.78 -10.77 5.62
CA VAL A 357 -10.29 -9.97 4.48
C VAL A 357 -9.23 -8.97 4.00
N PHE A 358 -8.61 -8.24 4.93
CA PHE A 358 -7.56 -7.27 4.60
C PHE A 358 -6.26 -7.95 4.14
N ILE A 359 -5.84 -9.01 4.84
CA ILE A 359 -4.59 -9.74 4.51
C ILE A 359 -4.69 -10.38 3.13
N MET A 360 -5.79 -11.06 2.80
CA MET A 360 -5.99 -11.70 1.51
C MET A 360 -6.10 -10.70 0.36
N TYR A 361 -6.61 -9.49 0.60
CA TYR A 361 -6.59 -8.40 -0.38
C TYR A 361 -5.15 -8.07 -0.81
N TRP A 362 -4.22 -7.91 0.15
CA TRP A 362 -2.82 -7.62 -0.13
C TRP A 362 -2.05 -8.80 -0.74
N LEU A 363 -2.41 -10.02 -0.36
CA LEU A 363 -1.79 -11.24 -0.87
C LEU A 363 -2.29 -11.64 -2.27
N SER A 364 -3.37 -11.07 -2.80
CA SER A 364 -3.93 -11.44 -4.09
C SER A 364 -2.92 -11.29 -5.23
N VAL A 365 -2.74 -12.34 -6.02
CA VAL A 365 -1.84 -12.41 -7.21
C VAL A 365 -2.53 -11.86 -8.45
N THR A 366 -3.85 -11.93 -8.49
CA THR A 366 -4.67 -11.62 -9.66
C THR A 366 -4.34 -10.28 -10.33
N PRO A 367 -4.07 -9.14 -9.61
CA PRO A 367 -3.72 -7.88 -10.26
C PRO A 367 -2.45 -7.97 -11.12
N LYS A 368 -1.42 -8.70 -10.64
CA LYS A 368 -0.16 -8.89 -11.40
C LYS A 368 -0.40 -9.78 -12.62
N LEU A 369 -1.21 -10.83 -12.47
CA LEU A 369 -1.55 -11.72 -13.58
C LEU A 369 -2.45 -11.02 -14.63
N CYS A 370 -3.34 -10.11 -14.20
CA CYS A 370 -4.10 -9.26 -15.12
C CYS A 370 -3.19 -8.33 -15.93
N LYS A 371 -2.16 -7.72 -15.29
CA LYS A 371 -1.16 -6.91 -15.99
C LYS A 371 -0.41 -7.77 -17.03
N LEU A 372 0.01 -8.97 -16.65
CA LEU A 372 0.68 -9.91 -17.55
C LEU A 372 -0.20 -10.28 -18.76
N MET A 373 -1.47 -10.64 -18.54
CA MET A 373 -2.41 -10.95 -19.61
C MET A 373 -2.67 -9.76 -20.54
N PHE A 374 -2.70 -8.55 -19.99
CA PHE A 374 -2.84 -7.34 -20.79
C PHE A 374 -1.66 -7.17 -21.75
N CYS A 375 -0.42 -7.23 -21.23
CA CYS A 375 0.78 -6.99 -22.02
C CYS A 375 0.97 -8.01 -23.16
N TYR A 376 0.67 -9.29 -22.90
CA TYR A 376 1.04 -10.39 -23.80
C TYR A 376 -0.12 -10.97 -24.61
N MET A 377 -1.35 -10.65 -24.28
CA MET A 377 -2.51 -11.22 -24.97
C MET A 377 -3.47 -10.15 -25.48
N ASP A 378 -3.83 -9.20 -24.61
CA ASP A 378 -4.95 -8.31 -24.90
C ASP A 378 -4.54 -7.13 -25.77
N LEU A 379 -3.32 -6.61 -25.59
CA LEU A 379 -2.83 -5.44 -26.30
C LEU A 379 -2.92 -5.61 -27.82
N ASP A 380 -2.44 -6.74 -28.34
CA ASP A 380 -2.47 -7.04 -29.77
C ASP A 380 -3.87 -7.39 -30.29
N MET A 381 -4.69 -7.97 -29.40
CA MET A 381 -6.03 -8.44 -29.76
C MET A 381 -7.10 -7.33 -29.72
N PHE A 382 -6.86 -6.20 -29.05
CA PHE A 382 -7.84 -5.10 -28.99
C PHE A 382 -8.20 -4.52 -30.35
N ASN A 383 -7.28 -4.57 -31.31
CA ASN A 383 -7.53 -4.13 -32.69
C ASN A 383 -8.38 -5.13 -33.48
N SER A 384 -8.60 -6.34 -32.98
CA SER A 384 -9.38 -7.36 -33.66
C SER A 384 -10.88 -7.18 -33.40
N SER A 385 -11.70 -7.51 -34.42
CA SER A 385 -13.17 -7.50 -34.30
C SER A 385 -13.70 -8.52 -33.28
N VAL A 386 -12.87 -9.45 -32.84
CA VAL A 386 -13.24 -10.55 -31.93
C VAL A 386 -13.60 -10.03 -30.54
N TYR A 387 -12.85 -9.03 -30.00
CA TYR A 387 -13.13 -8.41 -28.70
C TYR A 387 -14.39 -7.53 -28.67
N ARG A 388 -15.00 -7.25 -29.84
CA ARG A 388 -16.30 -6.56 -29.92
C ARG A 388 -17.48 -7.50 -29.66
N SER A 389 -17.25 -8.82 -29.64
CA SER A 389 -18.30 -9.82 -29.39
C SER A 389 -18.49 -10.08 -27.89
N ARG A 390 -19.72 -9.83 -27.37
CA ARG A 390 -20.09 -10.10 -25.96
C ARG A 390 -19.86 -11.54 -25.55
N ARG A 391 -20.23 -12.50 -26.42
CA ARG A 391 -20.07 -13.94 -26.15
C ARG A 391 -18.61 -14.35 -26.05
N TYR A 392 -17.76 -13.76 -26.87
CA TYR A 392 -16.32 -14.04 -26.84
C TYR A 392 -15.69 -13.50 -25.55
N ASN A 393 -15.95 -12.23 -25.19
CA ASN A 393 -15.43 -11.62 -23.98
C ASN A 393 -15.89 -12.36 -22.72
N PHE A 394 -17.14 -12.79 -22.67
CA PHE A 394 -17.66 -13.57 -21.55
C PHE A 394 -16.98 -14.95 -21.44
N ARG A 395 -16.80 -15.65 -22.57
CA ARG A 395 -16.10 -16.93 -22.57
C ARG A 395 -14.63 -16.78 -22.15
N ASN A 396 -13.97 -15.72 -22.63
CA ASN A 396 -12.63 -15.35 -22.26
C ASN A 396 -12.52 -15.06 -20.74
N TYR A 397 -13.47 -14.28 -20.20
CA TYR A 397 -13.57 -14.02 -18.77
C TYR A 397 -13.68 -15.32 -17.95
N MET A 398 -14.54 -16.26 -18.35
CA MET A 398 -14.73 -17.52 -17.62
C MET A 398 -13.49 -18.42 -17.64
N VAL A 399 -12.76 -18.48 -18.74
CA VAL A 399 -11.51 -19.25 -18.83
C VAL A 399 -10.45 -18.63 -17.91
N ARG A 400 -10.30 -17.30 -17.95
CA ARG A 400 -9.35 -16.56 -17.10
C ARG A 400 -9.70 -16.71 -15.63
N LEU A 401 -10.98 -16.57 -15.28
CA LEU A 401 -11.44 -16.72 -13.90
C LEU A 401 -11.04 -18.06 -13.31
N ARG A 402 -11.25 -19.18 -14.06
CA ARG A 402 -10.85 -20.50 -13.58
C ARG A 402 -9.36 -20.60 -13.28
N ILE A 403 -8.51 -20.06 -14.15
CA ILE A 403 -7.06 -20.11 -13.96
C ILE A 403 -6.63 -19.24 -12.77
N LEU A 404 -7.18 -18.01 -12.67
CA LEU A 404 -6.85 -17.08 -11.59
C LEU A 404 -7.31 -17.61 -10.23
N VAL A 405 -8.49 -18.21 -10.16
CA VAL A 405 -8.98 -18.89 -8.95
C VAL A 405 -8.02 -20.00 -8.53
N LEU A 406 -7.53 -20.84 -9.45
CA LEU A 406 -6.55 -21.87 -9.11
C LEU A 406 -5.25 -21.28 -8.56
N CYS A 407 -4.75 -20.19 -9.13
CA CYS A 407 -3.55 -19.51 -8.63
C CYS A 407 -3.76 -18.94 -7.21
N GLU A 408 -4.92 -18.34 -6.93
CA GLU A 408 -5.26 -17.81 -5.61
C GLU A 408 -5.48 -18.92 -4.57
N LEU A 409 -6.08 -20.05 -4.98
CA LEU A 409 -6.31 -21.20 -4.09
C LEU A 409 -5.01 -21.81 -3.57
N ILE A 410 -3.94 -21.83 -4.36
CA ILE A 410 -2.64 -22.33 -3.91
C ILE A 410 -2.18 -21.58 -2.64
N GLN A 411 -2.26 -20.25 -2.66
CA GLN A 411 -1.89 -19.41 -1.50
C GLN A 411 -2.85 -19.61 -0.32
N ALA A 412 -4.16 -19.73 -0.60
CA ALA A 412 -5.17 -19.97 0.42
C ALA A 412 -4.93 -21.30 1.15
N VAL A 413 -4.58 -22.37 0.42
CA VAL A 413 -4.25 -23.67 1.01
C VAL A 413 -2.99 -23.58 1.88
N VAL A 414 -1.93 -22.92 1.40
CA VAL A 414 -0.71 -22.71 2.20
C VAL A 414 -1.04 -21.91 3.47
N MET A 415 -1.88 -20.87 3.37
CA MET A 415 -2.33 -20.10 4.51
C MET A 415 -3.10 -20.97 5.53
N CYS A 416 -4.02 -21.82 5.09
CA CYS A 416 -4.76 -22.72 5.95
C CYS A 416 -3.82 -23.72 6.66
N ILE A 417 -2.83 -24.29 5.96
CA ILE A 417 -1.83 -25.18 6.56
C ILE A 417 -1.03 -24.43 7.63
N CYS A 418 -0.60 -23.21 7.34
CA CYS A 418 0.11 -22.36 8.28
C CYS A 418 -0.73 -22.03 9.53
N PHE A 419 -2.02 -21.71 9.35
CA PHE A 419 -2.95 -21.48 10.47
C PHE A 419 -3.10 -22.71 11.34
N ILE A 420 -3.26 -23.88 10.76
CA ILE A 420 -3.33 -25.16 11.48
C ILE A 420 -2.01 -25.42 12.24
N ALA A 421 -0.86 -25.17 11.62
CA ALA A 421 0.45 -25.38 12.25
C ALA A 421 0.65 -24.46 13.48
N VAL A 422 0.27 -23.17 13.37
CA VAL A 422 0.29 -22.24 14.50
C VAL A 422 -0.68 -22.68 15.59
N ALA A 423 -1.89 -23.11 15.22
CA ALA A 423 -2.88 -23.60 16.16
C ALA A 423 -2.44 -24.85 16.92
N VAL A 424 -1.78 -25.79 16.26
CA VAL A 424 -1.16 -26.97 16.92
C VAL A 424 -0.11 -26.54 17.94
N SER A 425 0.67 -25.49 17.65
CA SER A 425 1.71 -24.99 18.57
C SER A 425 1.14 -24.37 19.84
N THR A 426 -0.14 -23.95 19.86
CA THR A 426 -0.81 -23.47 21.09
C THR A 426 -1.20 -24.59 22.07
N GLY A 427 -1.23 -25.86 21.63
CA GLY A 427 -1.60 -27.01 22.47
C GLY A 427 -3.11 -27.30 22.54
N ASN A 428 -3.98 -26.46 21.99
CA ASN A 428 -5.45 -26.57 22.06
C ASN A 428 -6.03 -27.53 21.00
N ILE A 429 -5.46 -28.72 20.84
CA ILE A 429 -5.80 -29.70 19.79
C ILE A 429 -7.27 -30.15 19.87
N ALA A 430 -7.83 -30.26 21.08
CA ALA A 430 -9.22 -30.70 21.30
C ALA A 430 -10.28 -29.78 20.64
N HIS A 431 -9.94 -28.53 20.35
CA HIS A 431 -10.88 -27.54 19.84
C HIS A 431 -10.65 -27.13 18.37
N MET A 432 -9.87 -27.93 17.60
CA MET A 432 -9.53 -27.67 16.19
C MET A 432 -10.74 -27.46 15.28
N GLN A 433 -11.91 -27.99 15.62
CA GLN A 433 -13.15 -27.79 14.86
C GLN A 433 -13.53 -26.31 14.73
N LYS A 434 -13.14 -25.45 15.70
CA LYS A 434 -13.41 -24.00 15.64
C LYS A 434 -12.61 -23.27 14.53
N LEU A 435 -11.56 -23.89 14.00
CA LEU A 435 -10.76 -23.35 12.88
C LEU A 435 -11.35 -23.65 11.51
N VAL A 436 -12.26 -24.61 11.42
CA VAL A 436 -12.89 -24.98 10.13
C VAL A 436 -13.54 -23.77 9.47
N PRO A 437 -14.37 -22.94 10.15
CA PRO A 437 -14.92 -21.73 9.53
C PRO A 437 -13.82 -20.75 9.07
N VAL A 438 -12.73 -20.62 9.81
CA VAL A 438 -11.64 -19.71 9.40
C VAL A 438 -10.97 -20.18 8.11
N CYS A 439 -10.71 -21.49 7.98
CA CYS A 439 -10.13 -22.06 6.77
C CYS A 439 -11.10 -21.98 5.56
N THR A 440 -12.38 -22.26 5.77
CA THR A 440 -13.40 -22.11 4.72
C THR A 440 -13.52 -20.65 4.27
N GLY A 441 -13.50 -19.69 5.20
CA GLY A 441 -13.52 -18.28 4.90
C GLY A 441 -12.30 -17.82 4.10
N ILE A 442 -11.09 -18.28 4.41
CA ILE A 442 -9.86 -17.98 3.65
C ILE A 442 -10.00 -18.47 2.21
N ILE A 443 -10.53 -19.70 2.01
CA ILE A 443 -10.76 -20.25 0.66
C ILE A 443 -11.80 -19.41 -0.09
N MET A 444 -12.91 -19.02 0.54
CA MET A 444 -13.92 -18.17 -0.09
C MET A 444 -13.36 -16.78 -0.44
N LEU A 445 -12.55 -16.19 0.43
CA LEU A 445 -11.89 -14.91 0.16
C LEU A 445 -10.94 -14.97 -1.03
N SER A 446 -10.22 -16.07 -1.23
CA SER A 446 -9.35 -16.23 -2.40
C SER A 446 -10.14 -16.20 -3.71
N VAL A 447 -11.28 -16.88 -3.75
CA VAL A 447 -12.20 -16.85 -4.90
C VAL A 447 -12.78 -15.44 -5.08
N PHE A 448 -13.20 -14.79 -4.00
CA PHE A 448 -13.74 -13.43 -4.03
C PHE A 448 -12.76 -12.44 -4.64
N TYR A 449 -11.49 -12.45 -4.23
CA TYR A 449 -10.50 -11.52 -4.77
C TYR A 449 -10.11 -11.83 -6.23
N ALA A 450 -10.12 -13.08 -6.64
CA ALA A 450 -9.97 -13.45 -8.05
C ALA A 450 -11.09 -12.83 -8.90
N VAL A 451 -12.35 -12.96 -8.45
CA VAL A 451 -13.52 -12.39 -9.14
C VAL A 451 -13.46 -10.86 -9.15
N PHE A 452 -13.21 -10.23 -8.00
CA PHE A 452 -13.16 -8.78 -7.85
C PHE A 452 -12.11 -8.15 -8.76
N ASN A 453 -10.86 -8.61 -8.70
CA ASN A 453 -9.78 -8.04 -9.48
C ASN A 453 -9.97 -8.26 -10.99
N LEU A 454 -10.48 -9.43 -11.39
CA LEU A 454 -10.78 -9.70 -12.79
C LEU A 454 -11.97 -8.87 -13.28
N LEU A 455 -13.01 -8.65 -12.45
CA LEU A 455 -14.11 -7.75 -12.77
C LEU A 455 -13.61 -6.31 -12.98
N VAL A 456 -12.80 -5.79 -12.05
CA VAL A 456 -12.19 -4.45 -12.17
C VAL A 456 -11.35 -4.35 -13.44
N TYR A 457 -10.61 -5.39 -13.81
CA TYR A 457 -9.85 -5.44 -15.05
C TYR A 457 -10.74 -5.30 -16.29
N TYR A 458 -11.88 -6.01 -16.38
CA TYR A 458 -12.78 -5.94 -17.53
C TYR A 458 -13.61 -4.66 -17.59
N MET A 459 -13.97 -4.09 -16.42
CA MET A 459 -14.86 -2.93 -16.34
C MET A 459 -14.12 -1.59 -16.38
N CYS A 460 -12.97 -1.51 -15.73
CA CYS A 460 -12.22 -0.25 -15.59
C CYS A 460 -11.08 -0.11 -16.59
N GLN A 461 -10.64 -1.20 -17.22
CA GLN A 461 -9.47 -1.26 -18.10
C GLN A 461 -8.32 -0.36 -17.61
N PRO A 462 -7.57 -0.79 -16.58
CA PRO A 462 -6.64 0.09 -15.86
C PRO A 462 -5.35 0.38 -16.63
N TYR A 463 -5.06 -0.38 -17.70
CA TYR A 463 -3.78 -0.31 -18.40
C TYR A 463 -3.93 0.44 -19.73
N THR A 464 -3.00 1.37 -19.98
CA THR A 464 -2.82 2.04 -21.28
C THR A 464 -1.68 1.39 -22.05
N VAL A 465 -1.53 1.72 -23.34
CA VAL A 465 -0.42 1.25 -24.19
C VAL A 465 0.96 1.53 -23.55
N GLN A 466 1.06 2.63 -22.78
CA GLN A 466 2.29 3.02 -22.07
C GLN A 466 2.41 2.39 -20.68
N LEU A 467 1.50 1.51 -20.25
CA LEU A 467 1.44 0.81 -18.95
C LEU A 467 1.40 1.73 -17.70
N LYS A 468 1.40 3.05 -17.87
CA LYS A 468 1.59 4.03 -16.78
C LYS A 468 0.31 4.61 -16.18
N ALA A 469 -0.80 4.60 -16.89
CA ALA A 469 -2.01 5.30 -16.44
C ALA A 469 -3.08 4.33 -15.95
N LYS A 470 -3.24 4.24 -14.64
CA LYS A 470 -4.43 3.61 -14.04
C LYS A 470 -5.55 4.65 -13.99
N GLY A 471 -6.70 4.34 -14.59
CA GLY A 471 -7.85 5.25 -14.59
C GLY A 471 -8.40 5.53 -13.18
N TYR A 472 -9.02 6.70 -12.99
CA TYR A 472 -9.66 7.08 -11.71
C TYR A 472 -10.64 6.02 -11.17
N THR A 473 -11.42 5.40 -12.06
CA THR A 473 -12.38 4.34 -11.71
C THR A 473 -11.70 3.11 -11.07
N PHE A 474 -10.49 2.79 -11.50
CA PHE A 474 -9.68 1.73 -10.90
C PHE A 474 -9.31 2.07 -9.45
N TYR A 475 -8.79 3.27 -9.22
CA TYR A 475 -8.44 3.71 -7.86
C TYR A 475 -9.67 3.81 -6.95
N ALA A 476 -10.80 4.29 -7.47
CA ALA A 476 -12.05 4.36 -6.72
C ALA A 476 -12.56 2.97 -6.32
N ALA A 477 -12.51 1.98 -7.21
CA ALA A 477 -12.91 0.60 -6.91
C ALA A 477 -12.02 -0.02 -5.81
N HIS A 478 -10.69 0.16 -5.90
CA HIS A 478 -9.76 -0.34 -4.89
C HIS A 478 -9.85 0.42 -3.56
N ALA A 479 -10.08 1.73 -3.57
CA ALA A 479 -10.33 2.52 -2.36
C ALA A 479 -11.62 2.08 -1.65
N GLY A 480 -12.69 1.85 -2.42
CA GLY A 480 -13.94 1.27 -1.89
C GLY A 480 -13.73 -0.10 -1.26
N MET A 481 -12.96 -0.98 -1.93
CA MET A 481 -12.63 -2.30 -1.38
C MET A 481 -11.81 -2.20 -0.10
N LEU A 482 -10.81 -1.31 -0.05
CA LEU A 482 -10.03 -1.05 1.17
C LEU A 482 -10.92 -0.55 2.32
N ALA A 483 -11.88 0.33 2.05
CA ALA A 483 -12.83 0.80 3.05
C ALA A 483 -13.70 -0.35 3.59
N ILE A 484 -14.14 -1.28 2.74
CA ILE A 484 -14.86 -2.49 3.13
C ILE A 484 -13.96 -3.39 4.00
N CYS A 485 -12.73 -3.67 3.56
CA CYS A 485 -11.76 -4.46 4.33
C CYS A 485 -11.54 -3.86 5.71
N TYR A 486 -11.42 -2.54 5.80
CA TYR A 486 -11.28 -1.82 7.04
C TYR A 486 -12.53 -1.94 7.93
N GLY A 487 -13.71 -1.76 7.35
CA GLY A 487 -14.99 -1.93 8.06
C GLY A 487 -15.17 -3.33 8.65
N CYS A 488 -14.71 -4.36 7.93
CA CYS A 488 -14.78 -5.74 8.40
C CYS A 488 -14.01 -5.98 9.71
N VAL A 489 -12.89 -5.26 9.94
CA VAL A 489 -12.11 -5.40 11.19
C VAL A 489 -12.90 -5.03 12.45
N TYR A 490 -13.89 -4.14 12.31
CA TYR A 490 -14.75 -3.73 13.43
C TYR A 490 -15.92 -4.69 13.71
N ILE A 491 -16.16 -5.64 12.80
CA ILE A 491 -17.28 -6.58 12.95
C ILE A 491 -16.92 -7.61 14.01
N ASN A 492 -17.68 -7.62 15.10
CA ASN A 492 -17.56 -8.64 16.14
C ASN A 492 -18.66 -9.70 15.93
N CYS A 493 -18.36 -10.72 15.15
CA CYS A 493 -19.26 -11.85 14.96
C CYS A 493 -18.48 -13.17 15.07
N SER A 494 -19.19 -14.28 15.24
CA SER A 494 -18.56 -15.60 15.19
C SER A 494 -18.06 -15.89 13.77
N ALA A 495 -16.97 -16.64 13.64
CA ALA A 495 -16.40 -17.01 12.34
C ALA A 495 -17.44 -17.71 11.44
N ALA A 496 -18.31 -18.56 12.00
CA ALA A 496 -19.36 -19.25 11.25
C ALA A 496 -20.42 -18.27 10.67
N MET A 497 -20.84 -17.26 11.45
CA MET A 497 -21.76 -16.23 10.95
C MET A 497 -21.12 -15.38 9.83
N PHE A 498 -19.83 -15.06 10.00
CA PHE A 498 -19.08 -14.34 8.99
C PHE A 498 -19.00 -15.15 7.69
N ASP A 499 -18.74 -16.44 7.74
CA ASP A 499 -18.71 -17.34 6.58
C ASP A 499 -20.03 -17.37 5.81
N ILE A 500 -21.15 -17.41 6.51
CA ILE A 500 -22.48 -17.37 5.85
C ILE A 500 -22.66 -16.06 5.07
N VAL A 501 -22.32 -14.93 5.69
CA VAL A 501 -22.41 -13.63 5.02
C VAL A 501 -21.43 -13.58 3.83
N LEU A 502 -20.21 -14.06 4.01
CA LEU A 502 -19.20 -14.10 2.95
C LEU A 502 -19.65 -14.99 1.79
N ALA A 503 -20.27 -16.14 2.06
CA ALA A 503 -20.81 -17.01 1.02
C ALA A 503 -21.91 -16.32 0.21
N LEU A 504 -22.80 -15.60 0.87
CA LEU A 504 -23.84 -14.81 0.18
C LEU A 504 -23.22 -13.70 -0.68
N VAL A 505 -22.29 -12.94 -0.13
CA VAL A 505 -21.57 -11.90 -0.87
C VAL A 505 -20.82 -12.48 -2.07
N LEU A 506 -20.15 -13.62 -1.90
CA LEU A 506 -19.46 -14.31 -2.99
C LEU A 506 -20.42 -14.76 -4.08
N ALA A 507 -21.58 -15.32 -3.74
CA ALA A 507 -22.60 -15.73 -4.72
C ALA A 507 -23.13 -14.52 -5.51
N VAL A 508 -23.42 -13.41 -4.84
CA VAL A 508 -23.84 -12.15 -5.47
C VAL A 508 -22.72 -11.59 -6.37
N MET A 509 -21.48 -11.63 -5.91
CA MET A 509 -20.34 -11.15 -6.69
C MET A 509 -20.09 -12.02 -7.93
N LEU A 510 -20.16 -13.36 -7.85
CA LEU A 510 -19.99 -14.26 -8.99
C LEU A 510 -21.09 -14.05 -10.05
N SER A 511 -22.35 -13.97 -9.62
CA SER A 511 -23.48 -13.75 -10.55
C SER A 511 -23.45 -12.33 -11.12
N GLY A 512 -23.25 -11.32 -10.28
CA GLY A 512 -23.18 -9.91 -10.68
C GLY A 512 -22.01 -9.61 -11.61
N ALA A 513 -20.80 -10.08 -11.29
CA ALA A 513 -19.63 -9.92 -12.14
C ALA A 513 -19.83 -10.60 -13.50
N SER A 514 -20.39 -11.82 -13.53
CA SER A 514 -20.70 -12.54 -14.76
C SER A 514 -21.71 -11.78 -15.63
N ALA A 515 -22.76 -11.22 -15.02
CA ALA A 515 -23.76 -10.41 -15.72
C ALA A 515 -23.14 -9.10 -16.24
N LEU A 516 -22.40 -8.37 -15.40
CA LEU A 516 -21.76 -7.11 -15.79
C LEU A 516 -20.79 -7.31 -16.95
N VAL A 517 -19.95 -8.33 -16.89
CA VAL A 517 -19.03 -8.64 -17.99
C VAL A 517 -19.79 -9.02 -19.25
N TYR A 518 -20.85 -9.81 -19.17
CA TYR A 518 -21.65 -10.17 -20.34
C TYR A 518 -22.29 -8.96 -21.03
N TYR A 519 -22.86 -8.03 -20.26
CA TYR A 519 -23.61 -6.91 -20.84
C TYR A 519 -22.70 -5.72 -21.23
N PHE A 520 -21.64 -5.44 -20.49
CA PHE A 520 -20.88 -4.20 -20.63
C PHE A 520 -19.46 -4.36 -21.19
N SER A 521 -18.85 -5.56 -21.18
CA SER A 521 -17.45 -5.75 -21.58
C SER A 521 -17.15 -5.27 -23.01
N ASN A 522 -18.09 -5.34 -23.92
CA ASN A 522 -17.91 -4.87 -25.29
C ASN A 522 -17.77 -3.34 -25.41
N LYS A 523 -18.17 -2.58 -24.36
CA LYS A 523 -18.06 -1.12 -24.32
C LYS A 523 -16.90 -0.66 -23.43
N THR A 524 -16.61 -1.39 -22.36
CA THR A 524 -15.64 -1.01 -21.33
C THR A 524 -14.26 -1.60 -21.58
N PHE A 525 -14.19 -2.78 -22.17
CA PHE A 525 -12.94 -3.50 -22.43
C PHE A 525 -12.37 -3.09 -23.80
N ASN A 526 -11.87 -1.85 -23.87
CA ASN A 526 -11.23 -1.27 -25.05
C ASN A 526 -9.97 -0.50 -24.60
N VAL A 527 -8.95 -0.43 -25.45
CA VAL A 527 -7.78 0.44 -25.24
C VAL A 527 -8.23 1.88 -25.30
N ARG A 528 -7.89 2.64 -24.28
CA ARG A 528 -8.08 4.10 -24.25
C ARG A 528 -6.78 4.81 -24.58
#